data_57caa7ab8b9a1278cacd23338bd89721
#
_entry.id   57caa7ab8b9a1278cacd23338bd89721
#
_cell.length_a   1.000
_cell.length_b   1.000
_cell.length_c   1.000
_cell.angle_alpha   90.00
_cell.angle_beta   90.00
_cell.angle_gamma   90.00
#
_symmetry.space_group_name_H-M   'P 1'
#
loop_
_entity.id
_entity.type
_entity.pdbx_description
1 polymer ?
#
loop_
_entity_poly.entity_id
_entity_poly.type
_entity_poly.pdbx_seq_one_letter_code
_entity_poly.pdbx_strand_id
1 'polypeptide(L)'
;HAKKHFEAWAKGQKRKPTFPLGLLGAKAEIVYQPKGVVGVVAPWNFPVGMVMVPMAGILAAGNRAMIKPSEFTERVSALFEEVVPKYFAQEEMAVFTGGPDVGMAFSKLAFDHMIFTGATGVGRHIMRAAADNLVPVTLELGGKSPTIIGRSADKKKAGERIALGKMMNAGQICRASDYLMV
;
A
#
# COMPACT_ATOMS: atom_id res chain seq x y z
N HIS A 1 -7.05 -11.90 -6.78
CA HIS A 1 -5.66 -12.38 -6.89
C HIS A 1 -5.19 -12.94 -5.56
N ALA A 2 -5.18 -12.17 -4.47
CA ALA A 2 -4.72 -12.60 -3.15
C ALA A 2 -5.38 -13.91 -2.69
N LYS A 3 -6.73 -14.03 -2.74
CA LYS A 3 -7.47 -15.25 -2.38
C LYS A 3 -6.95 -16.53 -3.07
N LYS A 4 -6.40 -16.42 -4.30
CA LYS A 4 -5.89 -17.60 -5.05
C LYS A 4 -4.44 -17.95 -4.71
N HIS A 5 -3.69 -17.02 -4.12
CA HIS A 5 -2.23 -17.14 -4.01
C HIS A 5 -1.68 -17.05 -2.59
N PHE A 6 -2.51 -16.62 -1.60
CA PHE A 6 -1.99 -16.34 -0.25
C PHE A 6 -1.37 -17.57 0.42
N GLU A 7 -1.93 -18.76 0.22
CA GLU A 7 -1.37 -20.00 0.76
C GLU A 7 0.03 -20.29 0.19
N ALA A 8 0.20 -20.05 -1.12
CA ALA A 8 1.50 -20.21 -1.78
C ALA A 8 2.51 -19.15 -1.29
N TRP A 9 2.06 -17.91 -1.04
CA TRP A 9 2.89 -16.83 -0.51
C TRP A 9 3.30 -17.05 0.94
N ALA A 10 2.42 -17.62 1.75
CA ALA A 10 2.68 -17.92 3.16
C ALA A 10 3.53 -19.19 3.36
N LYS A 11 3.68 -20.01 2.32
CA LYS A 11 4.41 -21.28 2.42
C LYS A 11 5.89 -21.06 2.72
N GLY A 12 6.39 -21.71 3.77
CA GLY A 12 7.79 -21.72 4.13
C GLY A 12 8.69 -22.23 2.99
N GLN A 13 9.91 -21.73 2.91
CA GLN A 13 10.87 -22.06 1.86
C GLN A 13 12.10 -22.74 2.45
N LYS A 14 12.34 -24.01 2.12
CA LYS A 14 13.57 -24.71 2.48
C LYS A 14 14.77 -24.00 1.85
N ARG A 15 15.86 -23.88 2.60
CA ARG A 15 17.13 -23.32 2.17
C ARG A 15 18.25 -24.33 2.41
N LYS A 16 19.30 -24.20 1.64
CA LYS A 16 20.51 -25.02 1.82
C LYS A 16 21.31 -24.45 3.00
N PRO A 17 21.61 -25.24 4.05
CA PRO A 17 22.46 -24.79 5.14
C PRO A 17 23.87 -24.48 4.65
N THR A 18 24.58 -23.62 5.38
CA THR A 18 26.01 -23.36 5.12
C THR A 18 26.82 -24.63 5.32
N PHE A 19 27.78 -24.89 4.41
CA PHE A 19 28.74 -25.99 4.55
C PHE A 19 29.62 -25.74 5.80
N PRO A 20 29.95 -26.76 6.61
CA PRO A 20 29.55 -28.17 6.49
C PRO A 20 28.29 -28.59 7.23
N LEU A 21 27.51 -27.64 7.80
CA LEU A 21 26.41 -27.92 8.70
C LEU A 21 25.33 -28.84 8.10
N GLY A 22 25.11 -28.73 6.79
CA GLY A 22 24.19 -29.64 6.08
C GLY A 22 24.59 -31.12 6.15
N LEU A 23 25.89 -31.42 6.15
CA LEU A 23 26.40 -32.77 6.29
C LEU A 23 26.15 -33.32 7.71
N LEU A 24 26.05 -32.43 8.71
CA LEU A 24 25.79 -32.77 10.11
C LEU A 24 24.26 -32.81 10.41
N GLY A 25 23.41 -32.81 9.38
CA GLY A 25 21.95 -32.89 9.53
C GLY A 25 21.24 -31.57 9.82
N ALA A 26 21.94 -30.41 9.74
CA ALA A 26 21.30 -29.12 9.89
C ALA A 26 20.27 -28.85 8.78
N LYS A 27 19.16 -28.19 9.14
CA LYS A 27 18.10 -27.74 8.23
C LYS A 27 17.99 -26.22 8.30
N ALA A 28 17.69 -25.57 7.18
CA ALA A 28 17.43 -24.14 7.12
C ALA A 28 16.10 -23.90 6.38
N GLU A 29 15.29 -23.01 6.91
CA GLU A 29 13.99 -22.68 6.33
C GLU A 29 13.70 -21.19 6.55
N ILE A 30 13.04 -20.55 5.57
CA ILE A 30 12.43 -19.24 5.72
C ILE A 30 10.98 -19.49 6.10
N VAL A 31 10.58 -18.98 7.25
CA VAL A 31 9.19 -19.02 7.73
C VAL A 31 8.62 -17.61 7.68
N TYR A 32 7.46 -17.44 7.01
CA TYR A 32 6.76 -16.17 6.95
C TYR A 32 5.85 -16.03 8.15
N GLN A 33 5.91 -14.88 8.83
CA GLN A 33 5.10 -14.57 10.00
C GLN A 33 4.46 -13.19 9.84
N PRO A 34 3.27 -12.95 10.43
CA PRO A 34 2.70 -11.60 10.49
C PRO A 34 3.64 -10.65 11.21
N LYS A 35 3.69 -9.40 10.79
CA LYS A 35 4.45 -8.35 11.47
C LYS A 35 3.78 -7.90 12.77
N GLY A 36 2.44 -7.85 12.78
CA GLY A 36 1.65 -7.34 13.88
C GLY A 36 0.57 -6.36 13.42
N VAL A 37 0.60 -5.12 13.88
CA VAL A 37 -0.36 -4.08 13.53
C VAL A 37 0.20 -3.18 12.43
N VAL A 38 -0.53 -3.10 11.30
CA VAL A 38 -0.17 -2.28 10.15
C VAL A 38 -1.06 -1.04 10.08
N GLY A 39 -0.43 0.15 10.11
CA GLY A 39 -1.10 1.41 9.86
C GLY A 39 -1.24 1.67 8.36
N VAL A 40 -2.42 2.08 7.89
CA VAL A 40 -2.68 2.42 6.49
C VAL A 40 -3.27 3.82 6.39
N VAL A 41 -2.56 4.72 5.71
CA VAL A 41 -3.05 6.07 5.39
C VAL A 41 -3.32 6.13 3.90
N ALA A 42 -4.59 6.32 3.53
CA ALA A 42 -5.07 6.26 2.16
C ALA A 42 -5.40 7.63 1.58
N PRO A 43 -5.22 7.85 0.26
CA PRO A 43 -5.47 9.11 -0.43
C PRO A 43 -6.94 9.27 -0.86
N TRP A 44 -7.25 10.45 -1.39
CA TRP A 44 -8.58 10.83 -1.85
C TRP A 44 -8.91 10.40 -3.29
N ASN A 45 -7.90 10.20 -4.15
CA ASN A 45 -8.12 9.98 -5.58
C ASN A 45 -8.61 8.56 -5.94
N PHE A 46 -8.33 7.57 -5.09
CA PHE A 46 -8.88 6.21 -5.15
C PHE A 46 -9.22 5.73 -3.73
N PRO A 47 -10.18 6.36 -3.05
CA PRO A 47 -10.38 6.20 -1.61
C PRO A 47 -10.75 4.77 -1.19
N VAL A 48 -11.47 4.03 -2.03
CA VAL A 48 -11.78 2.62 -1.78
C VAL A 48 -10.60 1.72 -2.16
N GLY A 49 -10.05 1.93 -3.37
CA GLY A 49 -8.98 1.07 -3.90
C GLY A 49 -7.72 1.10 -3.04
N MET A 50 -7.28 2.29 -2.61
CA MET A 50 -6.04 2.44 -1.83
C MET A 50 -6.17 2.03 -0.37
N VAL A 51 -7.39 1.78 0.11
CA VAL A 51 -7.63 1.07 1.37
C VAL A 51 -7.65 -0.44 1.13
N MET A 52 -8.49 -0.93 0.22
CA MET A 52 -8.79 -2.35 0.09
C MET A 52 -7.64 -3.16 -0.55
N VAL A 53 -6.85 -2.56 -1.43
CA VAL A 53 -5.74 -3.29 -2.08
C VAL A 53 -4.65 -3.70 -1.06
N PRO A 54 -4.11 -2.82 -0.21
CA PRO A 54 -3.17 -3.24 0.82
C PRO A 54 -3.82 -4.16 1.87
N MET A 55 -5.11 -3.94 2.22
CA MET A 55 -5.82 -4.82 3.17
C MET A 55 -5.80 -6.27 2.75
N ALA A 56 -5.96 -6.58 1.46
CA ALA A 56 -5.91 -7.94 0.98
C ALA A 56 -4.60 -8.66 1.32
N GLY A 57 -3.47 -7.97 1.23
CA GLY A 57 -2.16 -8.51 1.61
C GLY A 57 -1.93 -8.55 3.12
N ILE A 58 -2.35 -7.50 3.83
CA ILE A 58 -2.20 -7.38 5.29
C ILE A 58 -2.94 -8.52 6.00
N LEU A 59 -4.21 -8.73 5.67
CA LEU A 59 -5.03 -9.77 6.26
C LEU A 59 -4.59 -11.18 5.82
N ALA A 60 -4.25 -11.36 4.54
CA ALA A 60 -3.74 -12.64 4.05
C ALA A 60 -2.45 -13.09 4.75
N ALA A 61 -1.63 -12.15 5.21
CA ALA A 61 -0.42 -12.42 5.98
C ALA A 61 -0.68 -12.58 7.50
N GLY A 62 -1.94 -12.49 7.95
CA GLY A 62 -2.33 -12.62 9.37
C GLY A 62 -2.06 -11.37 10.23
N ASN A 63 -1.84 -10.22 9.60
CA ASN A 63 -1.68 -8.95 10.32
C ASN A 63 -3.02 -8.34 10.71
N ARG A 64 -2.98 -7.43 11.67
CA ARG A 64 -4.06 -6.52 12.05
C ARG A 64 -3.89 -5.19 11.34
N ALA A 65 -4.95 -4.41 11.21
CA ALA A 65 -4.90 -3.14 10.49
C ALA A 65 -5.57 -2.00 11.25
N MET A 66 -4.95 -0.84 11.21
CA MET A 66 -5.58 0.44 11.52
C MET A 66 -5.57 1.30 10.26
N ILE A 67 -6.71 1.90 9.93
CA ILE A 67 -6.93 2.61 8.67
C ILE A 67 -7.29 4.07 8.95
N LYS A 68 -6.54 4.99 8.36
CA LYS A 68 -6.89 6.41 8.30
C LYS A 68 -7.19 6.79 6.84
N PRO A 69 -8.47 6.77 6.40
CA PRO A 69 -8.84 7.21 5.07
C PRO A 69 -8.70 8.72 4.93
N SER A 70 -8.78 9.23 3.69
CA SER A 70 -8.61 10.66 3.43
C SER A 70 -9.77 11.51 3.96
N GLU A 71 -9.45 12.64 4.55
CA GLU A 71 -10.40 13.67 4.98
C GLU A 71 -11.12 14.34 3.80
N PHE A 72 -10.53 14.33 2.60
CA PHE A 72 -11.17 14.90 1.40
C PHE A 72 -12.29 14.02 0.83
N THR A 73 -12.47 12.81 1.35
CA THR A 73 -13.51 11.87 0.92
C THR A 73 -14.39 11.45 2.10
N GLU A 74 -14.90 12.41 2.82
CA GLU A 74 -15.64 12.24 4.09
C GLU A 74 -16.73 11.17 4.03
N ARG A 75 -17.56 11.16 2.97
CA ARG A 75 -18.64 10.18 2.82
C ARG A 75 -18.14 8.76 2.68
N VAL A 76 -17.02 8.56 1.97
CA VAL A 76 -16.41 7.24 1.83
C VAL A 76 -15.75 6.83 3.15
N SER A 77 -15.13 7.77 3.83
CA SER A 77 -14.49 7.55 5.14
C SER A 77 -15.52 7.15 6.19
N ALA A 78 -16.65 7.85 6.26
CA ALA A 78 -17.77 7.50 7.14
C ALA A 78 -18.36 6.12 6.81
N LEU A 79 -18.46 5.77 5.52
CA LEU A 79 -18.91 4.44 5.12
C LEU A 79 -17.97 3.35 5.60
N PHE A 80 -16.65 3.54 5.55
CA PHE A 80 -15.69 2.58 6.12
C PHE A 80 -15.87 2.44 7.63
N GLU A 81 -16.03 3.55 8.34
CA GLU A 81 -16.25 3.58 9.80
C GLU A 81 -17.54 2.83 10.19
N GLU A 82 -18.59 2.93 9.37
CA GLU A 82 -19.85 2.21 9.57
C GLU A 82 -19.75 0.71 9.22
N VAL A 83 -19.08 0.38 8.11
CA VAL A 83 -19.14 -0.97 7.52
C VAL A 83 -18.09 -1.91 8.11
N VAL A 84 -16.87 -1.42 8.38
CA VAL A 84 -15.78 -2.28 8.88
C VAL A 84 -16.16 -3.02 10.17
N PRO A 85 -16.76 -2.39 11.20
CA PRO A 85 -17.13 -3.08 12.44
C PRO A 85 -18.22 -4.15 12.27
N LYS A 86 -18.93 -4.18 11.13
CA LYS A 86 -19.93 -5.23 10.86
C LYS A 86 -19.28 -6.56 10.46
N TYR A 87 -18.01 -6.55 10.04
CA TYR A 87 -17.32 -7.73 9.49
C TYR A 87 -16.05 -8.08 10.24
N PHE A 88 -15.47 -7.16 10.99
CA PHE A 88 -14.20 -7.32 11.70
C PHE A 88 -14.33 -6.84 13.14
N ALA A 89 -13.74 -7.56 14.07
CA ALA A 89 -13.56 -7.06 15.42
C ALA A 89 -12.58 -5.86 15.41
N GLN A 90 -12.71 -4.97 16.38
CA GLN A 90 -11.87 -3.77 16.47
C GLN A 90 -10.38 -4.13 16.56
N GLU A 91 -10.06 -5.26 17.17
CA GLU A 91 -8.70 -5.78 17.32
C GLU A 91 -8.13 -6.34 16.01
N GLU A 92 -8.98 -6.62 15.02
CA GLU A 92 -8.56 -7.11 13.71
C GLU A 92 -8.39 -5.96 12.72
N MET A 93 -9.39 -5.06 12.68
CA MET A 93 -9.41 -3.92 11.77
C MET A 93 -10.20 -2.76 12.36
N ALA A 94 -9.57 -1.58 12.48
CA ALA A 94 -10.19 -0.35 12.96
C ALA A 94 -10.02 0.80 11.96
N VAL A 95 -11.02 1.67 11.88
CA VAL A 95 -11.02 2.87 11.02
C VAL A 95 -11.02 4.11 11.89
N PHE A 96 -10.19 5.09 11.53
CA PHE A 96 -10.06 6.38 12.23
C PHE A 96 -10.26 7.50 11.23
N THR A 97 -11.39 8.18 11.33
CA THR A 97 -11.73 9.34 10.50
C THR A 97 -11.23 10.64 11.14
N GLY A 98 -11.11 11.69 10.37
CA GLY A 98 -10.71 13.02 10.86
C GLY A 98 -9.70 13.71 9.97
N GLY A 99 -9.36 14.95 10.35
CA GLY A 99 -8.51 15.86 9.62
C GLY A 99 -7.01 15.58 9.74
N PRO A 100 -6.18 16.57 9.35
CA PRO A 100 -4.71 16.45 9.41
C PRO A 100 -4.17 16.20 10.82
N ASP A 101 -4.83 16.71 11.85
CA ASP A 101 -4.50 16.50 13.27
C ASP A 101 -4.58 15.02 13.66
N VAL A 102 -5.66 14.33 13.25
CA VAL A 102 -5.81 12.88 13.42
C VAL A 102 -4.74 12.14 12.62
N GLY A 103 -4.45 12.57 11.37
CA GLY A 103 -3.37 12.02 10.56
C GLY A 103 -1.99 12.14 11.21
N MET A 104 -1.70 13.27 11.83
CA MET A 104 -0.45 13.49 12.56
C MET A 104 -0.37 12.61 13.82
N ALA A 105 -1.45 12.52 14.60
CA ALA A 105 -1.49 11.63 15.77
C ALA A 105 -1.34 10.17 15.35
N PHE A 106 -2.06 9.73 14.32
CA PHE A 106 -1.98 8.39 13.77
C PHE A 106 -0.56 8.02 13.32
N SER A 107 0.15 8.94 12.66
CA SER A 107 1.51 8.68 12.16
C SER A 107 2.57 8.49 13.26
N LYS A 108 2.27 8.90 14.49
CA LYS A 108 3.15 8.76 15.66
C LYS A 108 2.91 7.47 16.44
N LEU A 109 1.94 6.65 16.07
CA LEU A 109 1.69 5.38 16.74
C LEU A 109 2.81 4.37 16.43
N ALA A 110 3.10 3.51 17.39
CA ALA A 110 4.13 2.47 17.29
C ALA A 110 3.60 1.25 16.52
N PHE A 111 3.39 1.41 15.22
CA PHE A 111 3.02 0.32 14.33
C PHE A 111 4.19 -0.64 14.08
N ASP A 112 3.89 -1.88 13.71
CA ASP A 112 4.90 -2.83 13.21
C ASP A 112 5.25 -2.58 11.74
N HIS A 113 4.38 -1.85 11.02
CA HIS A 113 4.59 -1.34 9.66
C HIS A 113 3.59 -0.23 9.35
N MET A 114 3.97 0.72 8.51
CA MET A 114 3.04 1.74 8.01
C MET A 114 3.07 1.80 6.49
N ILE A 115 1.89 1.87 5.88
CA ILE A 115 1.69 2.09 4.45
C ILE A 115 1.04 3.47 4.29
N PHE A 116 1.68 4.32 3.53
CA PHE A 116 1.17 5.65 3.19
C PHE A 116 1.08 5.79 1.67
N THR A 117 -0.09 6.21 1.18
CA THR A 117 -0.28 6.62 -0.21
C THR A 117 -0.72 8.07 -0.26
N GLY A 118 0.03 8.93 -0.95
CA GLY A 118 -0.31 10.35 -1.03
C GLY A 118 0.80 11.25 -1.57
N ALA A 119 0.75 12.53 -1.21
CA ALA A 119 1.74 13.52 -1.66
C ALA A 119 3.12 13.31 -1.02
N THR A 120 4.19 13.51 -1.82
CA THR A 120 5.59 13.35 -1.38
C THR A 120 5.92 14.19 -0.14
N GLY A 121 5.38 15.42 -0.05
CA GLY A 121 5.56 16.29 1.13
C GLY A 121 5.02 15.64 2.40
N VAL A 122 3.81 15.10 2.34
CA VAL A 122 3.19 14.39 3.47
C VAL A 122 3.94 13.09 3.78
N GLY A 123 4.37 12.33 2.77
CA GLY A 123 5.18 11.12 2.95
C GLY A 123 6.46 11.37 3.75
N ARG A 124 7.11 12.52 3.55
CA ARG A 124 8.27 12.93 4.36
C ARG A 124 7.91 13.13 5.84
N HIS A 125 6.74 13.70 6.13
CA HIS A 125 6.26 13.86 7.52
C HIS A 125 5.94 12.50 8.16
N ILE A 126 5.27 11.62 7.41
CA ILE A 126 4.98 10.24 7.84
C ILE A 126 6.28 9.52 8.20
N MET A 127 7.28 9.57 7.32
CA MET A 127 8.56 8.90 7.53
C MET A 127 9.31 9.43 8.76
N ARG A 128 9.29 10.76 8.99
CA ARG A 128 9.89 11.36 10.19
C ARG A 128 9.18 10.93 11.45
N ALA A 129 7.84 10.95 11.47
CA ALA A 129 7.07 10.52 12.64
C ALA A 129 7.26 9.03 12.95
N ALA A 130 7.31 8.20 11.92
CA ALA A 130 7.56 6.76 12.06
C ALA A 130 8.95 6.44 12.61
N ALA A 131 9.95 7.27 12.32
CA ALA A 131 11.33 7.08 12.75
C ALA A 131 11.48 7.13 14.29
N ASP A 132 10.67 7.92 14.99
CA ASP A 132 10.70 8.03 16.46
C ASP A 132 10.42 6.68 17.14
N ASN A 133 9.62 5.81 16.49
CA ASN A 133 9.28 4.48 16.98
C ASN A 133 9.94 3.36 16.14
N LEU A 134 10.89 3.70 15.26
CA LEU A 134 11.55 2.76 14.34
C LEU A 134 10.57 1.96 13.47
N VAL A 135 9.42 2.55 13.14
CA VAL A 135 8.39 1.91 12.31
C VAL A 135 8.84 1.85 10.85
N PRO A 136 8.95 0.68 10.23
CA PRO A 136 9.20 0.56 8.80
C PRO A 136 8.04 1.13 7.99
N VAL A 137 8.33 1.88 6.91
CA VAL A 137 7.31 2.51 6.08
C VAL A 137 7.38 2.04 4.63
N THR A 138 6.21 1.87 4.02
CA THR A 138 6.04 1.77 2.57
C THR A 138 5.36 3.05 2.09
N LEU A 139 6.02 3.78 1.20
CA LEU A 139 5.53 5.05 0.65
C LEU A 139 5.16 4.87 -0.81
N GLU A 140 3.87 5.03 -1.11
CA GLU A 140 3.33 5.13 -2.46
C GLU A 140 3.04 6.60 -2.75
N LEU A 141 3.81 7.19 -3.64
CA LEU A 141 3.83 8.64 -3.85
C LEU A 141 3.43 9.00 -5.29
N GLY A 142 3.31 10.29 -5.57
CA GLY A 142 3.11 10.78 -6.92
C GLY A 142 4.35 10.59 -7.80
N GLY A 143 4.16 10.75 -9.10
CA GLY A 143 5.22 10.61 -10.09
C GLY A 143 5.06 11.54 -11.28
N LYS A 144 6.11 11.64 -12.09
CA LYS A 144 6.18 12.29 -13.38
C LYS A 144 6.50 11.23 -14.44
N SER A 145 5.50 10.40 -14.75
CA SER A 145 5.68 9.21 -15.60
C SER A 145 5.95 9.58 -17.05
N PRO A 146 7.15 9.30 -17.61
CA PRO A 146 7.44 9.49 -19.02
C PRO A 146 6.72 8.45 -19.87
N THR A 147 6.28 8.87 -21.06
CA THR A 147 5.82 7.95 -22.10
C THR A 147 6.74 8.07 -23.30
N ILE A 148 7.37 6.96 -23.68
CA ILE A 148 8.30 6.91 -24.82
C ILE A 148 7.59 6.29 -26.02
N ILE A 149 7.53 7.03 -27.13
CA ILE A 149 6.95 6.57 -28.39
C ILE A 149 8.09 6.26 -29.35
N GLY A 150 8.36 4.97 -29.56
CA GLY A 150 9.40 4.54 -30.50
C GLY A 150 9.04 4.85 -31.96
N ARG A 151 10.05 4.95 -32.83
CA ARG A 151 9.90 5.32 -34.27
C ARG A 151 8.97 4.40 -35.04
N SER A 152 8.87 3.13 -34.66
CA SER A 152 8.00 2.12 -35.30
C SER A 152 6.57 2.09 -34.74
N ALA A 153 6.25 2.93 -33.74
CA ALA A 153 4.94 2.95 -33.12
C ALA A 153 3.89 3.59 -34.05
N ASP A 154 2.67 3.05 -34.03
CA ASP A 154 1.50 3.70 -34.61
C ASP A 154 1.15 4.94 -33.77
N LYS A 155 1.52 6.11 -34.28
CA LYS A 155 1.39 7.39 -33.57
C LYS A 155 -0.07 7.73 -33.24
N LYS A 156 -1.01 7.43 -34.14
CA LYS A 156 -2.44 7.68 -33.92
C LYS A 156 -2.97 6.83 -32.77
N LYS A 157 -2.71 5.54 -32.81
CA LYS A 157 -3.12 4.60 -31.76
C LYS A 157 -2.42 4.90 -30.41
N ALA A 158 -1.15 5.31 -30.44
CA ALA A 158 -0.43 5.74 -29.26
C ALA A 158 -1.08 6.97 -28.63
N GLY A 159 -1.40 8.00 -29.44
CA GLY A 159 -2.06 9.22 -28.98
C GLY A 159 -3.42 8.95 -28.33
N GLU A 160 -4.26 8.13 -28.97
CA GLU A 160 -5.58 7.73 -28.44
C GLU A 160 -5.45 7.03 -27.07
N ARG A 161 -4.52 6.09 -26.95
CA ARG A 161 -4.30 5.35 -25.69
C ARG A 161 -3.72 6.21 -24.57
N ILE A 162 -2.80 7.10 -24.91
CA ILE A 162 -2.18 8.03 -23.95
C ILE A 162 -3.24 9.02 -23.45
N ALA A 163 -4.05 9.58 -24.37
CA ALA A 163 -5.13 10.48 -24.01
C ALA A 163 -6.14 9.78 -23.08
N LEU A 164 -6.58 8.57 -23.41
CA LEU A 164 -7.47 7.78 -22.57
C LEU A 164 -6.86 7.54 -21.17
N GLY A 165 -5.62 7.10 -21.12
CA GLY A 165 -4.91 6.84 -19.86
C GLY A 165 -4.70 8.09 -19.01
N LYS A 166 -4.40 9.23 -19.65
CA LYS A 166 -4.21 10.52 -18.98
C LYS A 166 -5.51 11.10 -18.45
N MET A 167 -6.60 10.98 -19.21
CA MET A 167 -7.90 11.57 -18.86
C MET A 167 -8.70 10.72 -17.87
N MET A 168 -8.28 9.48 -17.63
CA MET A 168 -8.91 8.62 -16.62
C MET A 168 -8.84 9.32 -15.26
N ASN A 169 -9.95 9.31 -14.51
CA ASN A 169 -10.10 10.01 -13.23
C ASN A 169 -9.66 11.49 -13.28
N ALA A 170 -9.93 12.18 -14.40
CA ALA A 170 -9.48 13.57 -14.66
C ALA A 170 -7.97 13.78 -14.50
N GLY A 171 -7.15 12.78 -14.77
CA GLY A 171 -5.70 12.82 -14.62
C GLY A 171 -5.17 12.65 -13.19
N GLN A 172 -6.06 12.42 -12.23
CA GLN A 172 -5.72 12.31 -10.80
C GLN A 172 -5.20 10.90 -10.45
N ILE A 173 -4.16 10.46 -11.16
CA ILE A 173 -3.55 9.13 -11.02
C ILE A 173 -2.04 9.30 -10.85
N CYS A 174 -1.48 8.72 -9.80
CA CYS A 174 -0.07 8.80 -9.45
C CYS A 174 0.90 8.37 -10.58
N ARG A 175 0.46 7.43 -11.44
CA ARG A 175 1.22 6.89 -12.58
C ARG A 175 0.65 7.31 -13.96
N ALA A 176 -0.23 8.31 -14.04
CA ALA A 176 -0.68 8.83 -15.32
C ALA A 176 0.50 9.40 -16.12
N SER A 177 0.47 9.21 -17.44
CA SER A 177 1.46 9.82 -18.34
C SER A 177 1.55 11.32 -18.10
N ASP A 178 2.76 11.84 -17.88
CA ASP A 178 2.96 13.26 -17.57
C ASP A 178 3.56 14.01 -18.76
N TYR A 179 4.53 13.41 -19.43
CA TYR A 179 5.15 13.95 -20.62
C TYR A 179 5.49 12.86 -21.64
N LEU A 180 5.65 13.28 -22.90
CA LEU A 180 5.91 12.40 -24.03
C LEU A 180 7.32 12.65 -24.57
N MET A 181 8.02 11.58 -24.89
CA MET A 181 9.23 11.56 -25.69
C MET A 181 8.95 10.84 -27.01
N VAL A 182 9.24 11.51 -28.15
CA VAL A 182 8.90 11.02 -29.50
C VAL A 182 10.15 10.89 -30.35
#